data_44fd101a35f3f910268f724e62e7bf1d
#
_entry.id   44fd101a35f3f910268f724e62e7bf1d
#
_cell.length_a   1.000
_cell.length_b   1.000
_cell.length_c   1.000
_cell.angle_alpha   90.00
_cell.angle_beta   90.00
_cell.angle_gamma   90.00
#
_symmetry.space_group_name_H-M   'P 1'
#
loop_
_entity.id
_entity.type
_entity.pdbx_description
1 polymer ?
#
loop_
_entity_poly.entity_id
_entity_poly.type
_entity_poly.pdbx_seq_one_letter_code
_entity_poly.pdbx_strand_id
1 'polypeptide(L)'
;MRKRGDCHLFPLLVCSFYGEPFSAIRVKLENRLAANRKHNMRITRTFFCSILLTSSLLFVSCGRKSKEKLYQELLQETAQLQAEGNLASEESLASVIGRLDLFITEHPKNAHVEELRQKRSALADQRDRCRLFHIRNQYELITSDIGHPLREILENTQQLLLLLRSSEVQYLLNKYPNAKEYEPDLLEFRDEIQAIEAMATGSYSSLKEFNEEVEARQTHFEQSRFSSIPTLWEKHTDAKRKRLINMEIERAIDSIMPALEHEASVRTTYNHKHYKVKSIELISKTTPTWVSSPVGMICEATFRVNMVGAWFGIDRGTAKVSVKGGVFQTDSMGSIAYRILDHSELETTGDL
;
A
#
# COMPACT_ATOMS: atom_id res chain seq x y z
N MET A 1 31.49 15.85 37.20
CA MET A 1 31.25 16.96 36.23
C MET A 1 31.22 16.42 34.81
N ARG A 2 30.06 16.15 34.24
CA ARG A 2 29.86 15.86 32.79
C ARG A 2 28.59 16.58 32.35
N LYS A 3 28.75 17.47 31.38
CA LYS A 3 27.69 18.31 30.83
C LYS A 3 26.74 17.46 29.98
N ARG A 4 25.44 17.64 30.22
CA ARG A 4 24.32 17.12 29.41
C ARG A 4 24.19 18.01 28.18
N GLY A 5 24.10 17.39 27.01
CA GLY A 5 23.74 18.07 25.75
C GLY A 5 22.23 17.97 25.53
N ASP A 6 21.64 19.13 25.23
CA ASP A 6 20.21 19.31 25.02
C ASP A 6 19.80 18.76 23.64
N CYS A 7 18.84 17.82 23.65
CA CYS A 7 18.11 17.41 22.45
C CYS A 7 16.92 18.36 22.26
N HIS A 8 16.90 19.13 21.18
CA HIS A 8 15.76 19.91 20.74
C HIS A 8 14.61 19.03 20.30
N LEU A 9 13.53 19.05 21.06
CA LEU A 9 12.21 18.50 20.72
C LEU A 9 11.57 19.35 19.61
N PHE A 10 11.22 18.75 18.49
CA PHE A 10 10.28 19.30 17.52
C PHE A 10 8.85 19.13 18.05
N PRO A 11 8.00 20.15 18.04
CA PRO A 11 6.62 20.01 18.42
C PRO A 11 5.79 19.39 17.27
N LEU A 12 5.14 18.27 17.57
CA LEU A 12 4.06 17.67 16.78
C LEU A 12 2.86 18.64 16.76
N LEU A 13 2.62 19.24 15.61
CA LEU A 13 1.38 19.97 15.31
C LEU A 13 0.28 18.93 15.05
N VAL A 14 -0.50 18.63 16.09
CA VAL A 14 -1.77 17.90 15.97
C VAL A 14 -2.80 18.92 15.51
N CYS A 15 -3.05 19.00 14.20
CA CYS A 15 -4.23 19.67 13.66
C CYS A 15 -5.43 18.74 13.72
N SER A 16 -6.32 19.01 14.65
CA SER A 16 -7.66 18.46 14.73
C SER A 16 -8.49 18.94 13.53
N PHE A 17 -8.75 18.06 12.54
CA PHE A 17 -9.71 18.28 11.48
C PHE A 17 -10.99 17.50 11.77
N TYR A 18 -11.97 18.18 12.33
CA TYR A 18 -13.37 17.75 12.34
C TYR A 18 -14.09 18.36 11.14
N GLY A 19 -14.69 17.52 10.28
CA GLY A 19 -15.90 17.94 9.57
C GLY A 19 -15.86 18.08 8.04
N GLU A 20 -14.94 17.51 7.27
CA GLU A 20 -15.13 17.44 5.81
C GLU A 20 -15.15 15.97 5.30
N PRO A 21 -16.04 15.64 4.34
CA PRO A 21 -16.10 14.28 3.80
C PRO A 21 -14.82 13.95 3.01
N PHE A 22 -14.30 12.76 3.20
CA PHE A 22 -13.05 12.25 2.62
C PHE A 22 -12.92 12.45 1.09
N SER A 23 -14.03 12.54 0.35
CA SER A 23 -14.06 12.83 -1.08
C SER A 23 -13.60 14.25 -1.44
N ALA A 24 -13.90 15.23 -0.60
CA ALA A 24 -13.51 16.63 -0.84
C ALA A 24 -12.01 16.87 -0.61
N ILE A 25 -11.42 16.12 0.34
CA ILE A 25 -9.98 16.20 0.64
C ILE A 25 -9.17 15.58 -0.51
N ARG A 26 -9.65 14.47 -1.08
CA ARG A 26 -8.98 13.80 -2.22
C ARG A 26 -8.93 14.68 -3.46
N VAL A 27 -10.04 15.32 -3.82
CA VAL A 27 -10.12 16.25 -4.97
C VAL A 27 -9.23 17.49 -4.76
N LYS A 28 -9.13 18.02 -3.53
CA LYS A 28 -8.23 19.15 -3.21
C LYS A 28 -6.75 18.75 -3.30
N LEU A 29 -6.41 17.52 -2.87
CA LEU A 29 -5.02 17.01 -2.96
C LEU A 29 -4.61 16.75 -4.42
N GLU A 30 -5.48 16.11 -5.20
CA GLU A 30 -5.25 15.84 -6.63
C GLU A 30 -5.12 17.13 -7.44
N ASN A 31 -5.93 18.14 -7.16
CA ASN A 31 -5.83 19.44 -7.79
C ASN A 31 -4.56 20.21 -7.39
N ARG A 32 -4.09 20.09 -6.13
CA ARG A 32 -2.81 20.67 -5.70
C ARG A 32 -1.61 19.93 -6.31
N LEU A 33 -1.66 18.61 -6.44
CA LEU A 33 -0.60 17.82 -7.09
C LEU A 33 -0.57 18.07 -8.61
N ALA A 34 -1.72 18.24 -9.26
CA ALA A 34 -1.81 18.60 -10.68
C ALA A 34 -1.33 20.04 -10.95
N ALA A 35 -1.64 20.99 -10.07
CA ALA A 35 -1.15 22.37 -10.15
C ALA A 35 0.38 22.44 -9.93
N ASN A 36 0.92 21.68 -8.97
CA ASN A 36 2.35 21.58 -8.74
C ASN A 36 3.10 20.89 -9.89
N ARG A 37 2.52 19.84 -10.50
CA ARG A 37 3.08 19.22 -11.71
C ARG A 37 3.11 20.18 -12.92
N LYS A 38 2.04 20.99 -13.13
CA LYS A 38 2.01 21.99 -14.20
C LYS A 38 2.99 23.14 -13.93
N HIS A 39 3.17 23.53 -12.67
CA HIS A 39 4.13 24.58 -12.31
C HIS A 39 5.58 24.10 -12.46
N ASN A 40 5.90 22.90 -11.98
CA ASN A 40 7.22 22.28 -12.16
C ASN A 40 7.54 21.99 -13.64
N MET A 41 6.55 21.57 -14.45
CA MET A 41 6.77 21.38 -15.90
C MET A 41 6.97 22.70 -16.66
N ARG A 42 6.36 23.81 -16.20
CA ARG A 42 6.62 25.16 -16.79
C ARG A 42 7.96 25.70 -16.35
N ILE A 43 8.36 25.53 -15.08
CA ILE A 43 9.67 25.95 -14.57
C ILE A 43 10.79 25.16 -15.25
N THR A 44 10.66 23.82 -15.39
CA THR A 44 11.64 23.00 -16.11
C THR A 44 11.73 23.36 -17.60
N ARG A 45 10.60 23.61 -18.30
CA ARG A 45 10.64 24.03 -19.70
C ARG A 45 11.24 25.42 -19.90
N THR A 46 10.94 26.39 -19.05
CA THR A 46 11.56 27.73 -19.10
C THR A 46 13.03 27.68 -18.69
N PHE A 47 13.42 26.86 -17.70
CA PHE A 47 14.82 26.66 -17.34
C PHE A 47 15.60 25.94 -18.47
N PHE A 48 15.03 24.90 -19.11
CA PHE A 48 15.67 24.22 -20.24
C PHE A 48 15.80 25.13 -21.47
N CYS A 49 14.78 25.92 -21.81
CA CYS A 49 14.88 26.91 -22.89
C CYS A 49 15.87 28.04 -22.55
N SER A 50 15.92 28.50 -21.30
CA SER A 50 16.93 29.51 -20.87
C SER A 50 18.32 28.95 -20.91
N ILE A 51 18.57 27.72 -20.46
CA ILE A 51 19.90 27.08 -20.50
C ILE A 51 20.32 26.80 -21.95
N LEU A 52 19.42 26.37 -22.83
CA LEU A 52 19.71 26.20 -24.27
C LEU A 52 19.94 27.52 -24.98
N LEU A 53 19.20 28.60 -24.65
CA LEU A 53 19.43 29.93 -25.21
C LEU A 53 20.68 30.59 -24.66
N THR A 54 20.99 30.45 -23.39
CA THR A 54 22.22 30.97 -22.80
C THR A 54 23.44 30.17 -23.25
N SER A 55 23.37 28.87 -23.43
CA SER A 55 24.43 28.07 -24.03
C SER A 55 24.68 28.42 -25.48
N SER A 56 23.66 28.65 -26.30
CA SER A 56 23.83 29.07 -27.69
C SER A 56 24.34 30.53 -27.82
N LEU A 57 23.96 31.45 -26.94
CA LEU A 57 24.50 32.83 -26.92
C LEU A 57 25.92 32.91 -26.37
N LEU A 58 26.32 32.02 -25.48
CA LEU A 58 27.72 31.91 -25.01
C LEU A 58 28.65 31.33 -26.09
N PHE A 59 28.13 30.54 -27.04
CA PHE A 59 28.96 30.06 -28.18
C PHE A 59 29.24 31.14 -29.23
N VAL A 60 28.48 32.22 -29.32
CA VAL A 60 28.65 33.27 -30.33
C VAL A 60 29.58 34.40 -29.81
N SER A 61 29.79 34.50 -28.49
CA SER A 61 30.57 35.61 -27.87
C SER A 61 31.95 35.23 -27.36
N CYS A 62 32.36 33.98 -27.50
CA CYS A 62 33.71 33.59 -27.02
C CYS A 62 34.75 33.67 -28.13
N GLY A 63 35.60 34.67 -28.04
CA GLY A 63 36.94 34.59 -28.63
C GLY A 63 37.57 33.23 -28.30
N ARG A 64 38.19 32.57 -29.27
CA ARG A 64 38.82 31.25 -29.15
C ARG A 64 39.53 31.11 -27.82
N LYS A 65 38.94 30.40 -26.84
CA LYS A 65 39.66 29.97 -25.64
C LYS A 65 40.96 29.33 -26.14
N SER A 66 42.10 29.67 -25.56
CA SER A 66 43.33 29.00 -25.96
C SER A 66 43.14 27.50 -25.74
N LYS A 67 43.66 26.67 -26.63
CA LYS A 67 43.57 25.18 -26.53
C LYS A 67 44.04 24.68 -25.17
N GLU A 68 45.02 25.35 -24.62
CA GLU A 68 45.57 25.03 -23.30
C GLU A 68 44.57 25.31 -22.18
N LYS A 69 43.79 26.40 -22.24
CA LYS A 69 42.77 26.71 -21.25
C LYS A 69 41.64 25.68 -21.28
N LEU A 70 41.20 25.26 -22.47
CA LEU A 70 40.16 24.22 -22.63
C LEU A 70 40.63 22.86 -22.10
N TYR A 71 41.89 22.50 -22.35
CA TYR A 71 42.50 21.30 -21.81
C TYR A 71 42.52 21.30 -20.26
N GLN A 72 42.93 22.39 -19.64
CA GLN A 72 42.95 22.50 -18.17
C GLN A 72 41.56 22.44 -17.55
N GLU A 73 40.56 23.08 -18.18
CA GLU A 73 39.17 22.97 -17.77
C GLU A 73 38.69 21.50 -17.83
N LEU A 74 38.97 20.78 -18.90
CA LEU A 74 38.59 19.36 -19.04
C LEU A 74 39.31 18.46 -18.02
N LEU A 75 40.56 18.72 -17.69
CA LEU A 75 41.28 17.99 -16.65
C LEU A 75 40.63 18.21 -15.26
N GLN A 76 40.30 19.46 -14.94
CA GLN A 76 39.68 19.80 -13.66
C GLN A 76 38.30 19.14 -13.51
N GLU A 77 37.46 19.25 -14.53
CA GLU A 77 36.10 18.58 -14.53
C GLU A 77 36.25 17.08 -14.42
N THR A 78 37.19 16.47 -15.15
CA THR A 78 37.44 15.03 -15.06
C THR A 78 37.87 14.61 -13.67
N ALA A 79 38.79 15.37 -13.02
CA ALA A 79 39.23 15.09 -11.68
C ALA A 79 38.11 15.22 -10.64
N GLN A 80 37.21 16.21 -10.81
CA GLN A 80 36.04 16.37 -9.95
C GLN A 80 35.10 15.18 -10.06
N LEU A 81 34.72 14.78 -11.29
CA LEU A 81 33.80 13.62 -11.49
C LEU A 81 34.43 12.32 -11.00
N GLN A 82 35.76 12.15 -11.15
CA GLN A 82 36.43 10.96 -10.59
C GLN A 82 36.40 10.93 -9.06
N ALA A 83 36.50 12.12 -8.40
CA ALA A 83 36.37 12.23 -6.95
C ALA A 83 34.95 11.94 -6.44
N GLU A 84 33.92 12.27 -7.21
CA GLU A 84 32.54 11.96 -6.89
C GLU A 84 32.24 10.44 -6.95
N GLY A 85 33.02 9.67 -7.68
CA GLY A 85 32.90 8.22 -7.79
C GLY A 85 31.54 7.79 -8.32
N ASN A 86 30.86 6.89 -7.61
CA ASN A 86 29.52 6.37 -7.98
C ASN A 86 28.38 7.37 -7.72
N LEU A 87 28.66 8.52 -7.11
CA LEU A 87 27.68 9.59 -6.86
C LEU A 87 27.60 10.57 -8.04
N ALA A 88 28.55 10.51 -8.98
CA ALA A 88 28.53 11.36 -10.16
C ALA A 88 27.28 11.07 -11.01
N SER A 89 26.62 12.12 -11.51
CA SER A 89 25.44 11.92 -12.36
C SER A 89 25.84 11.36 -13.73
N GLU A 90 25.03 10.45 -14.27
CA GLU A 90 25.25 9.86 -15.60
C GLU A 90 25.29 10.95 -16.69
N GLU A 91 24.45 11.99 -16.56
CA GLU A 91 24.41 13.13 -17.48
C GLU A 91 25.70 13.96 -17.44
N SER A 92 26.24 14.22 -16.23
CA SER A 92 27.50 14.95 -16.07
C SER A 92 28.68 14.19 -16.68
N LEU A 93 28.72 12.87 -16.43
CA LEU A 93 29.73 11.98 -17.01
C LEU A 93 29.65 11.96 -18.55
N ALA A 94 28.45 11.81 -19.12
CA ALA A 94 28.20 11.82 -20.55
C ALA A 94 28.59 13.15 -21.20
N SER A 95 28.28 14.28 -20.54
CA SER A 95 28.63 15.61 -21.01
C SER A 95 30.16 15.82 -21.11
N VAL A 96 30.87 15.44 -20.05
CA VAL A 96 32.36 15.60 -20.05
C VAL A 96 33.00 14.62 -21.04
N ILE A 97 32.52 13.37 -21.15
CA ILE A 97 32.96 12.41 -22.17
C ILE A 97 32.77 12.98 -23.59
N GLY A 98 31.60 13.56 -23.90
CA GLY A 98 31.35 14.19 -25.20
C GLY A 98 32.29 15.37 -25.49
N ARG A 99 32.61 16.18 -24.50
CA ARG A 99 33.57 17.29 -24.64
C ARG A 99 35.01 16.81 -24.84
N LEU A 100 35.41 15.72 -24.18
CA LEU A 100 36.70 15.07 -24.40
C LEU A 100 36.78 14.50 -25.82
N ASP A 101 35.74 13.82 -26.31
CA ASP A 101 35.67 13.27 -27.67
C ASP A 101 35.78 14.40 -28.72
N LEU A 102 35.09 15.52 -28.49
CA LEU A 102 35.18 16.69 -29.37
C LEU A 102 36.63 17.26 -29.40
N PHE A 103 37.27 17.48 -28.25
CA PHE A 103 38.62 17.98 -28.17
C PHE A 103 39.62 17.05 -28.87
N ILE A 104 39.54 15.73 -28.65
CA ILE A 104 40.40 14.73 -29.27
C ILE A 104 40.22 14.74 -30.80
N THR A 105 38.99 14.90 -31.27
CA THR A 105 38.67 14.90 -32.71
C THR A 105 39.15 16.18 -33.38
N GLU A 106 38.97 17.34 -32.74
CA GLU A 106 39.37 18.64 -33.29
C GLU A 106 40.88 18.90 -33.21
N HIS A 107 41.59 18.23 -32.27
CA HIS A 107 42.98 18.45 -32.01
C HIS A 107 43.83 17.17 -31.98
N PRO A 108 43.79 16.31 -33.02
CA PRO A 108 44.41 14.98 -33.00
C PRO A 108 45.92 14.96 -32.85
N LYS A 109 46.59 16.10 -33.14
CA LYS A 109 48.05 16.25 -33.02
C LYS A 109 48.49 16.98 -31.73
N ASN A 110 47.55 17.21 -30.78
CA ASN A 110 47.90 17.85 -29.50
C ASN A 110 48.69 16.85 -28.62
N ALA A 111 49.72 17.33 -27.93
CA ALA A 111 50.57 16.49 -27.07
C ALA A 111 49.79 15.78 -25.94
N HIS A 112 48.62 16.32 -25.53
CA HIS A 112 47.80 15.79 -24.45
C HIS A 112 46.68 14.82 -24.89
N VAL A 113 46.57 14.52 -26.18
CA VAL A 113 45.49 13.67 -26.70
C VAL A 113 45.48 12.29 -26.06
N GLU A 114 46.61 11.67 -25.85
CA GLU A 114 46.72 10.36 -25.27
C GLU A 114 46.26 10.34 -23.78
N GLU A 115 46.66 11.35 -23.03
CA GLU A 115 46.19 11.54 -21.65
C GLU A 115 44.64 11.70 -21.60
N LEU A 116 44.07 12.51 -22.50
CA LEU A 116 42.63 12.72 -22.57
C LEU A 116 41.86 11.44 -23.01
N ARG A 117 42.45 10.60 -23.88
CA ARG A 117 41.89 9.29 -24.21
C ARG A 117 41.81 8.36 -22.99
N GLN A 118 42.88 8.34 -22.19
CA GLN A 118 42.90 7.56 -20.95
C GLN A 118 41.85 8.07 -19.94
N LYS A 119 41.77 9.39 -19.78
CA LYS A 119 40.73 10.04 -18.92
C LYS A 119 39.31 9.74 -19.41
N ARG A 120 39.09 9.85 -20.71
CA ARG A 120 37.80 9.53 -21.36
C ARG A 120 37.41 8.07 -21.12
N SER A 121 38.37 7.13 -21.27
CA SER A 121 38.10 5.71 -20.99
C SER A 121 37.75 5.48 -19.52
N ALA A 122 38.47 6.10 -18.58
CA ALA A 122 38.19 6.00 -17.16
C ALA A 122 36.80 6.57 -16.78
N LEU A 123 36.38 7.70 -17.38
CA LEU A 123 35.05 8.25 -17.17
C LEU A 123 33.95 7.37 -17.79
N ALA A 124 34.20 6.73 -18.94
CA ALA A 124 33.24 5.78 -19.52
C ALA A 124 33.07 4.58 -18.62
N ASP A 125 34.13 4.01 -18.07
CA ASP A 125 34.04 2.90 -17.11
C ASP A 125 33.35 3.36 -15.79
N GLN A 126 33.56 4.58 -15.35
CA GLN A 126 32.86 5.15 -14.19
C GLN A 126 31.36 5.29 -14.49
N ARG A 127 30.95 5.83 -15.64
CA ARG A 127 29.56 5.94 -16.07
C ARG A 127 28.87 4.58 -16.07
N ASP A 128 29.52 3.57 -16.61
CA ASP A 128 29.00 2.20 -16.63
C ASP A 128 28.77 1.67 -15.22
N ARG A 129 29.70 1.91 -14.29
CA ARG A 129 29.56 1.54 -12.88
C ARG A 129 28.44 2.30 -12.16
N CYS A 130 28.30 3.61 -12.42
CA CYS A 130 27.18 4.39 -11.88
C CYS A 130 25.85 3.84 -12.34
N ARG A 131 25.71 3.48 -13.60
CA ARG A 131 24.48 2.89 -14.16
C ARG A 131 24.14 1.55 -13.50
N LEU A 132 25.13 0.67 -13.33
CA LEU A 132 24.95 -0.58 -12.59
C LEU A 132 24.57 -0.36 -11.12
N PHE A 133 25.17 0.63 -10.48
CA PHE A 133 24.81 1.02 -9.11
C PHE A 133 23.36 1.50 -9.02
N HIS A 134 22.86 2.28 -9.97
CA HIS A 134 21.46 2.69 -10.03
C HIS A 134 20.51 1.51 -10.24
N ILE A 135 20.85 0.58 -11.13
CA ILE A 135 20.07 -0.65 -11.34
C ILE A 135 20.00 -1.46 -10.05
N ARG A 136 21.13 -1.63 -9.36
CA ARG A 136 21.19 -2.31 -8.06
C ARG A 136 20.30 -1.64 -7.02
N ASN A 137 20.39 -0.33 -6.88
CA ASN A 137 19.58 0.42 -5.93
C ASN A 137 18.08 0.30 -6.25
N GLN A 138 17.68 0.36 -7.53
CA GLN A 138 16.30 0.15 -7.93
C GLN A 138 15.82 -1.27 -7.58
N TYR A 139 16.66 -2.28 -7.82
CA TYR A 139 16.37 -3.65 -7.42
C TYR A 139 16.14 -3.77 -5.91
N GLU A 140 17.06 -3.24 -5.09
CA GLU A 140 16.97 -3.26 -3.64
C GLU A 140 15.71 -2.51 -3.13
N LEU A 141 15.39 -1.35 -3.70
CA LEU A 141 14.20 -0.58 -3.37
C LEU A 141 12.91 -1.34 -3.68
N ILE A 142 12.81 -1.95 -4.87
CA ILE A 142 11.61 -2.68 -5.29
C ILE A 142 11.42 -3.94 -4.45
N THR A 143 12.49 -4.73 -4.24
CA THR A 143 12.40 -6.00 -3.53
C THR A 143 12.24 -5.86 -2.01
N SER A 144 12.49 -4.67 -1.46
CA SER A 144 12.27 -4.34 -0.05
C SER A 144 10.97 -3.54 0.20
N ASP A 145 10.21 -3.22 -0.83
CA ASP A 145 9.04 -2.35 -0.73
C ASP A 145 7.86 -3.05 -0.06
N ILE A 146 7.42 -2.50 1.07
CA ILE A 146 6.23 -2.94 1.84
C ILE A 146 5.16 -1.85 1.94
N GLY A 147 5.45 -0.66 1.41
CA GLY A 147 4.63 0.54 1.58
C GLY A 147 3.62 0.77 0.46
N HIS A 148 4.03 0.46 -0.77
CA HIS A 148 3.21 0.70 -1.94
C HIS A 148 2.15 -0.40 -2.18
N PRO A 149 1.10 -0.11 -2.97
CA PRO A 149 0.16 -1.12 -3.44
C PRO A 149 0.86 -2.20 -4.27
N LEU A 150 0.43 -3.46 -4.17
CA LEU A 150 1.02 -4.59 -4.92
C LEU A 150 1.11 -4.31 -6.41
N ARG A 151 0.10 -3.69 -7.00
CA ARG A 151 0.08 -3.32 -8.41
C ARG A 151 1.21 -2.35 -8.78
N GLU A 152 1.51 -1.38 -7.94
CA GLU A 152 2.60 -0.43 -8.17
C GLU A 152 3.97 -1.12 -8.06
N ILE A 153 4.12 -2.04 -7.09
CA ILE A 153 5.32 -2.88 -6.98
C ILE A 153 5.50 -3.72 -8.25
N LEU A 154 4.43 -4.32 -8.77
CA LEU A 154 4.46 -5.09 -10.03
C LEU A 154 4.83 -4.23 -11.23
N GLU A 155 4.26 -3.03 -11.35
CA GLU A 155 4.56 -2.08 -12.43
C GLU A 155 6.04 -1.66 -12.40
N ASN A 156 6.57 -1.34 -11.20
CA ASN A 156 7.99 -0.99 -11.02
C ASN A 156 8.91 -2.18 -11.33
N THR A 157 8.55 -3.39 -10.89
CA THR A 157 9.28 -4.62 -11.20
C THR A 157 9.34 -4.85 -12.73
N GLN A 158 8.22 -4.69 -13.41
CA GLN A 158 8.15 -4.83 -14.86
C GLN A 158 8.99 -3.79 -15.61
N GLN A 159 9.00 -2.55 -15.13
CA GLN A 159 9.83 -1.49 -15.72
C GLN A 159 11.32 -1.82 -15.56
N LEU A 160 11.74 -2.30 -14.39
CA LEU A 160 13.14 -2.71 -14.19
C LEU A 160 13.52 -3.93 -15.04
N LEU A 161 12.63 -4.91 -15.20
CA LEU A 161 12.84 -6.06 -16.11
C LEU A 161 13.00 -5.60 -17.57
N LEU A 162 12.21 -4.64 -18.04
CA LEU A 162 12.36 -4.06 -19.37
C LEU A 162 13.69 -3.32 -19.53
N LEU A 163 14.11 -2.58 -18.51
CA LEU A 163 15.40 -1.90 -18.49
C LEU A 163 16.56 -2.91 -18.58
N LEU A 164 16.52 -3.99 -17.79
CA LEU A 164 17.54 -5.04 -17.81
C LEU A 164 17.67 -5.73 -19.18
N ARG A 165 16.58 -5.84 -19.93
CA ARG A 165 16.54 -6.44 -21.28
C ARG A 165 16.95 -5.48 -22.40
N SER A 166 17.15 -4.21 -22.11
CA SER A 166 17.60 -3.25 -23.12
C SER A 166 19.01 -3.60 -23.62
N SER A 167 19.30 -3.34 -24.89
CA SER A 167 20.59 -3.66 -25.51
C SER A 167 21.78 -2.99 -24.79
N GLU A 168 21.56 -1.77 -24.29
CA GLU A 168 22.57 -1.03 -23.57
C GLU A 168 22.92 -1.68 -22.23
N VAL A 169 21.90 -2.09 -21.45
CA VAL A 169 22.11 -2.74 -20.15
C VAL A 169 22.66 -4.14 -20.34
N GLN A 170 22.18 -4.89 -21.36
CA GLN A 170 22.73 -6.21 -21.70
C GLN A 170 24.22 -6.14 -22.04
N TYR A 171 24.67 -5.10 -22.72
CA TYR A 171 26.12 -4.86 -22.94
C TYR A 171 26.85 -4.70 -21.60
N LEU A 172 26.32 -3.87 -20.66
CA LEU A 172 26.90 -3.67 -19.33
C LEU A 172 26.94 -4.97 -18.51
N LEU A 173 25.84 -5.72 -18.49
CA LEU A 173 25.75 -7.00 -17.77
C LEU A 173 26.74 -8.04 -18.32
N ASN A 174 27.04 -8.01 -19.62
CA ASN A 174 28.09 -8.86 -20.20
C ASN A 174 29.49 -8.42 -19.77
N LYS A 175 29.72 -7.10 -19.63
CA LYS A 175 30.99 -6.54 -19.15
C LYS A 175 31.20 -6.78 -17.65
N TYR A 176 30.10 -6.84 -16.86
CA TYR A 176 30.10 -7.00 -15.39
C TYR A 176 29.24 -8.19 -14.96
N PRO A 177 29.77 -9.44 -15.00
CA PRO A 177 28.98 -10.67 -14.80
C PRO A 177 28.17 -10.77 -13.50
N ASN A 178 28.67 -10.12 -12.43
CA ASN A 178 28.03 -10.17 -11.10
C ASN A 178 26.64 -9.51 -11.07
N ALA A 179 26.28 -8.69 -12.06
CA ALA A 179 24.97 -8.06 -12.16
C ALA A 179 23.94 -8.89 -12.95
N LYS A 180 24.31 -10.05 -13.52
CA LYS A 180 23.42 -10.88 -14.33
C LYS A 180 22.30 -11.57 -13.54
N GLU A 181 22.46 -11.70 -12.25
CA GLU A 181 21.52 -12.41 -11.38
C GLU A 181 20.23 -11.64 -11.10
N TYR A 182 20.17 -10.33 -11.36
CA TYR A 182 18.99 -9.52 -11.06
C TYR A 182 17.74 -9.90 -11.85
N GLU A 183 17.86 -10.33 -13.08
CA GLU A 183 16.69 -10.67 -13.90
C GLU A 183 15.96 -11.92 -13.40
N PRO A 184 16.61 -13.06 -13.11
CA PRO A 184 15.96 -14.23 -12.51
C PRO A 184 15.32 -13.91 -11.17
N ASP A 185 16.02 -13.15 -10.31
CA ASP A 185 15.53 -12.75 -9.00
C ASP A 185 14.25 -11.90 -9.10
N LEU A 186 14.22 -10.93 -10.02
CA LEU A 186 13.05 -10.09 -10.24
C LEU A 186 11.87 -10.87 -10.84
N LEU A 187 12.13 -11.88 -11.66
CA LEU A 187 11.07 -12.74 -12.17
C LEU A 187 10.43 -13.55 -11.05
N GLU A 188 11.23 -14.15 -10.17
CA GLU A 188 10.74 -14.86 -9.00
C GLU A 188 9.98 -13.92 -8.04
N PHE A 189 10.54 -12.76 -7.72
CA PHE A 189 9.88 -11.73 -6.91
C PHE A 189 8.52 -11.31 -7.51
N ARG A 190 8.48 -11.05 -8.82
CA ARG A 190 7.23 -10.72 -9.53
C ARG A 190 6.18 -11.81 -9.37
N ASP A 191 6.58 -13.07 -9.54
CA ASP A 191 5.67 -14.21 -9.49
C ASP A 191 5.09 -14.38 -8.06
N GLU A 192 5.89 -14.15 -7.01
CA GLU A 192 5.43 -14.12 -5.63
C GLU A 192 4.44 -12.97 -5.37
N ILE A 193 4.74 -11.75 -5.84
CA ILE A 193 3.82 -10.60 -5.70
C ILE A 193 2.50 -10.86 -6.45
N GLN A 194 2.55 -11.44 -7.65
CA GLN A 194 1.35 -11.81 -8.42
C GLN A 194 0.50 -12.85 -7.67
N ALA A 195 1.13 -13.82 -7.01
CA ALA A 195 0.43 -14.82 -6.22
C ALA A 195 -0.25 -14.19 -4.99
N ILE A 196 0.40 -13.23 -4.31
CA ILE A 196 -0.20 -12.46 -3.21
C ILE A 196 -1.38 -11.62 -3.72
N GLU A 197 -1.23 -10.94 -4.86
CA GLU A 197 -2.30 -10.13 -5.46
C GLU A 197 -3.50 -11.00 -5.84
N ALA A 198 -3.26 -12.16 -6.45
CA ALA A 198 -4.32 -13.11 -6.82
C ALA A 198 -5.12 -13.57 -5.58
N MET A 199 -4.46 -13.87 -4.47
CA MET A 199 -5.14 -14.19 -3.21
C MET A 199 -5.90 -13.00 -2.62
N ALA A 200 -5.32 -11.81 -2.62
CA ALA A 200 -5.96 -10.60 -2.08
C ALA A 200 -7.22 -10.21 -2.86
N THR A 201 -7.23 -10.43 -4.19
CA THR A 201 -8.32 -10.05 -5.09
C THR A 201 -9.26 -11.20 -5.43
N GLY A 202 -8.84 -12.45 -5.21
CA GLY A 202 -9.60 -13.66 -5.52
C GLY A 202 -10.98 -13.70 -4.87
N SER A 203 -11.92 -14.41 -5.49
CA SER A 203 -13.26 -14.65 -4.96
C SER A 203 -13.27 -15.97 -4.22
N TYR A 204 -13.72 -15.94 -2.97
CA TYR A 204 -13.86 -17.12 -2.12
C TYR A 204 -15.33 -17.31 -1.72
N SER A 205 -15.79 -18.54 -1.72
CA SER A 205 -17.17 -18.87 -1.34
C SER A 205 -17.37 -18.79 0.18
N SER A 206 -16.31 -19.02 0.94
CA SER A 206 -16.31 -19.00 2.41
C SER A 206 -14.95 -18.59 2.98
N LEU A 207 -14.94 -18.13 4.22
CA LEU A 207 -13.74 -17.88 5.00
C LEU A 207 -12.90 -19.16 5.19
N LYS A 208 -13.55 -20.32 5.30
CA LYS A 208 -12.87 -21.62 5.44
C LYS A 208 -12.00 -21.92 4.21
N GLU A 209 -12.55 -21.81 3.02
CA GLU A 209 -11.84 -22.01 1.75
C GLU A 209 -10.62 -21.08 1.67
N PHE A 210 -10.80 -19.81 2.02
CA PHE A 210 -9.67 -18.85 2.06
C PHE A 210 -8.59 -19.26 3.04
N ASN A 211 -8.94 -19.64 4.27
CA ASN A 211 -7.98 -20.06 5.29
C ASN A 211 -7.21 -21.31 4.87
N GLU A 212 -7.85 -22.30 4.25
CA GLU A 212 -7.21 -23.50 3.73
C GLU A 212 -6.17 -23.16 2.65
N GLU A 213 -6.47 -22.21 1.76
CA GLU A 213 -5.50 -21.74 0.76
C GLU A 213 -4.35 -20.95 1.39
N VAL A 214 -4.62 -20.11 2.40
CA VAL A 214 -3.58 -19.38 3.16
C VAL A 214 -2.62 -20.38 3.82
N GLU A 215 -3.13 -21.38 4.54
CA GLU A 215 -2.32 -22.40 5.21
C GLU A 215 -1.45 -23.18 4.21
N ALA A 216 -2.00 -23.56 3.07
CA ALA A 216 -1.28 -24.29 2.04
C ALA A 216 -0.08 -23.52 1.46
N ARG A 217 -0.11 -22.19 1.47
CA ARG A 217 0.92 -21.33 0.88
C ARG A 217 1.80 -20.63 1.91
N GLN A 218 1.41 -20.63 3.18
CA GLN A 218 2.06 -19.87 4.26
C GLN A 218 3.56 -20.13 4.35
N THR A 219 3.98 -21.39 4.40
CA THR A 219 5.40 -21.79 4.52
C THR A 219 6.22 -21.26 3.35
N HIS A 220 5.67 -21.25 2.12
CA HIS A 220 6.36 -20.75 0.95
C HIS A 220 6.67 -19.25 1.09
N PHE A 221 5.68 -18.42 1.47
CA PHE A 221 5.87 -16.98 1.58
C PHE A 221 6.66 -16.56 2.83
N GLU A 222 6.54 -17.30 3.95
CA GLU A 222 7.35 -17.05 5.14
C GLU A 222 8.84 -17.36 4.93
N GLN A 223 9.16 -18.30 4.04
CA GLN A 223 10.53 -18.68 3.70
C GLN A 223 11.08 -18.03 2.44
N SER A 224 10.36 -17.04 1.89
CA SER A 224 10.85 -16.28 0.74
C SER A 224 12.20 -15.63 1.05
N ARG A 225 13.09 -15.64 0.06
CA ARG A 225 14.38 -14.95 0.16
C ARG A 225 14.26 -13.42 0.14
N PHE A 226 13.12 -12.89 -0.28
CA PHE A 226 12.84 -11.45 -0.31
C PHE A 226 12.21 -11.00 1.01
N SER A 227 12.89 -10.11 1.72
CA SER A 227 12.48 -9.70 3.08
C SER A 227 11.11 -9.01 3.15
N SER A 228 10.65 -8.43 2.04
CA SER A 228 9.33 -7.79 1.95
C SER A 228 8.17 -8.77 1.82
N ILE A 229 8.40 -9.94 1.22
CA ILE A 229 7.34 -10.90 0.88
C ILE A 229 6.56 -11.40 2.10
N PRO A 230 7.19 -11.86 3.21
CA PRO A 230 6.44 -12.29 4.39
C PRO A 230 5.51 -11.19 4.93
N THR A 231 6.00 -9.95 4.99
CA THR A 231 5.22 -8.80 5.47
C THR A 231 4.05 -8.46 4.54
N LEU A 232 4.28 -8.48 3.23
CA LEU A 232 3.21 -8.25 2.23
C LEU A 232 2.17 -9.37 2.28
N TRP A 233 2.61 -10.62 2.40
CA TRP A 233 1.74 -11.78 2.58
C TRP A 233 0.80 -11.61 3.77
N GLU A 234 1.35 -11.38 4.97
CA GLU A 234 0.58 -11.18 6.20
C GLU A 234 -0.41 -10.01 6.06
N LYS A 235 0.07 -8.85 5.61
CA LYS A 235 -0.73 -7.63 5.44
C LYS A 235 -1.95 -7.87 4.54
N HIS A 236 -1.75 -8.54 3.40
CA HIS A 236 -2.81 -8.72 2.41
C HIS A 236 -3.76 -9.86 2.74
N THR A 237 -3.25 -10.97 3.32
CA THR A 237 -4.09 -12.06 3.80
C THR A 237 -4.95 -11.64 4.98
N ASP A 238 -4.43 -10.87 5.92
CA ASP A 238 -5.21 -10.33 7.04
C ASP A 238 -6.28 -9.33 6.59
N ALA A 239 -5.95 -8.45 5.65
CA ALA A 239 -6.93 -7.53 5.09
C ALA A 239 -8.07 -8.27 4.38
N LYS A 240 -7.76 -9.34 3.63
CA LYS A 240 -8.75 -10.18 2.97
C LYS A 240 -9.58 -10.97 3.97
N ARG A 241 -8.95 -11.58 4.98
CA ARG A 241 -9.63 -12.32 6.05
C ARG A 241 -10.65 -11.44 6.77
N LYS A 242 -10.28 -10.22 7.15
CA LYS A 242 -11.19 -9.25 7.76
C LYS A 242 -12.40 -8.93 6.89
N ARG A 243 -12.22 -8.76 5.58
CA ARG A 243 -13.33 -8.54 4.65
C ARG A 243 -14.29 -9.73 4.59
N LEU A 244 -13.76 -10.96 4.52
CA LEU A 244 -14.56 -12.17 4.49
C LEU A 244 -15.33 -12.38 5.80
N ILE A 245 -14.71 -12.15 6.96
CA ILE A 245 -15.37 -12.17 8.27
C ILE A 245 -16.53 -11.18 8.31
N ASN A 246 -16.32 -9.95 7.86
CA ASN A 246 -17.37 -8.95 7.81
C ASN A 246 -18.54 -9.38 6.93
N MET A 247 -18.26 -9.95 5.75
CA MET A 247 -19.31 -10.49 4.87
C MET A 247 -20.09 -11.65 5.52
N GLU A 248 -19.42 -12.52 6.26
CA GLU A 248 -20.10 -13.61 6.98
C GLU A 248 -20.97 -13.09 8.13
N ILE A 249 -20.48 -12.09 8.89
CA ILE A 249 -21.28 -11.43 9.93
C ILE A 249 -22.51 -10.74 9.32
N GLU A 250 -22.37 -10.03 8.20
CA GLU A 250 -23.48 -9.40 7.49
C GLU A 250 -24.53 -10.41 7.02
N ARG A 251 -24.10 -11.56 6.49
CA ARG A 251 -25.01 -12.63 6.10
C ARG A 251 -25.71 -13.26 7.31
N ALA A 252 -24.97 -13.48 8.40
CA ALA A 252 -25.49 -14.11 9.60
C ALA A 252 -26.49 -13.20 10.34
N ILE A 253 -26.27 -11.88 10.38
CA ILE A 253 -27.20 -10.97 11.08
C ILE A 253 -28.57 -10.91 10.42
N ASP A 254 -28.67 -11.17 9.11
CA ASP A 254 -29.95 -11.23 8.43
C ASP A 254 -30.77 -12.42 8.90
N SER A 255 -30.14 -13.49 9.38
CA SER A 255 -30.79 -14.70 9.91
C SER A 255 -30.93 -14.72 11.44
N ILE A 256 -30.66 -13.63 12.15
CA ILE A 256 -30.78 -13.60 13.64
C ILE A 256 -32.23 -13.60 14.14
N MET A 257 -33.19 -13.20 13.34
CA MET A 257 -34.59 -13.01 13.75
C MET A 257 -35.21 -14.23 14.48
N PRO A 258 -35.04 -15.47 14.03
CA PRO A 258 -35.56 -16.64 14.76
C PRO A 258 -34.99 -16.78 16.17
N ALA A 259 -33.72 -16.41 16.39
CA ALA A 259 -33.10 -16.45 17.71
C ALA A 259 -33.69 -15.37 18.64
N LEU A 260 -33.94 -14.15 18.13
CA LEU A 260 -34.57 -13.08 18.88
C LEU A 260 -36.01 -13.39 19.23
N GLU A 261 -36.77 -13.98 18.30
CA GLU A 261 -38.14 -14.45 18.50
C GLU A 261 -38.21 -15.56 19.55
N HIS A 262 -37.31 -16.54 19.47
CA HIS A 262 -37.20 -17.61 20.47
C HIS A 262 -36.92 -17.03 21.86
N GLU A 263 -36.02 -16.10 22.01
CA GLU A 263 -35.72 -15.47 23.31
C GLU A 263 -36.91 -14.69 23.84
N ALA A 264 -37.63 -13.93 22.98
CA ALA A 264 -38.85 -13.25 23.39
C ALA A 264 -39.90 -14.24 23.93
N SER A 265 -40.05 -15.41 23.30
CA SER A 265 -40.92 -16.50 23.76
C SER A 265 -40.52 -17.07 25.12
N VAL A 266 -39.23 -17.39 25.26
CA VAL A 266 -38.64 -17.95 26.49
C VAL A 266 -38.82 -16.98 27.67
N ARG A 267 -38.56 -15.72 27.48
CA ARG A 267 -38.67 -14.69 28.52
C ARG A 267 -40.12 -14.46 28.95
N THR A 268 -41.02 -14.36 27.98
CA THR A 268 -42.45 -14.24 28.30
C THR A 268 -42.93 -15.45 29.08
N THR A 269 -42.56 -16.65 28.70
CA THR A 269 -42.92 -17.87 29.42
C THR A 269 -42.33 -17.92 30.84
N TYR A 270 -41.07 -17.42 31.00
CA TYR A 270 -40.43 -17.37 32.31
C TYR A 270 -41.12 -16.38 33.26
N ASN A 271 -41.50 -15.21 32.76
CA ASN A 271 -42.15 -14.15 33.56
C ASN A 271 -43.60 -14.52 33.89
N HIS A 272 -44.26 -15.25 33.00
CA HIS A 272 -45.71 -15.60 33.10
C HIS A 272 -45.93 -17.12 33.10
N LYS A 273 -45.50 -17.81 34.16
CA LYS A 273 -45.44 -19.29 34.30
C LYS A 273 -46.76 -20.04 34.11
N HIS A 274 -47.89 -19.34 34.31
CA HIS A 274 -49.21 -19.89 34.19
C HIS A 274 -49.81 -19.72 32.78
N TYR A 275 -49.06 -19.18 31.85
CA TYR A 275 -49.47 -18.91 30.49
C TYR A 275 -48.61 -19.65 29.48
N LYS A 276 -49.17 -19.88 28.30
CA LYS A 276 -48.46 -20.41 27.14
C LYS A 276 -48.49 -19.37 26.05
N VAL A 277 -47.37 -19.25 25.31
CA VAL A 277 -47.30 -18.43 24.12
C VAL A 277 -48.18 -19.03 23.04
N LYS A 278 -49.15 -18.25 22.52
CA LYS A 278 -50.03 -18.60 21.41
C LYS A 278 -49.44 -18.19 20.07
N SER A 279 -48.97 -16.96 20.00
CA SER A 279 -48.32 -16.41 18.79
C SER A 279 -47.37 -15.31 19.15
N ILE A 280 -46.41 -15.09 18.28
CA ILE A 280 -45.43 -13.99 18.35
C ILE A 280 -45.53 -13.21 17.05
N GLU A 281 -45.59 -11.88 17.15
CA GLU A 281 -45.64 -10.96 16.02
C GLU A 281 -44.54 -9.94 16.14
N LEU A 282 -43.77 -9.75 15.08
CA LEU A 282 -42.75 -8.68 15.01
C LEU A 282 -43.44 -7.32 14.90
N ILE A 283 -43.21 -6.42 15.85
CA ILE A 283 -43.69 -5.02 15.82
C ILE A 283 -42.70 -4.12 15.07
N SER A 284 -41.41 -4.20 15.45
CA SER A 284 -40.37 -3.39 14.87
C SER A 284 -39.00 -4.08 14.96
N LYS A 285 -38.10 -3.72 14.04
CA LYS A 285 -36.71 -4.15 14.03
C LYS A 285 -35.84 -2.92 13.73
N THR A 286 -34.75 -2.75 14.48
CA THR A 286 -33.76 -1.73 14.17
C THR A 286 -32.88 -2.20 13.01
N THR A 287 -32.35 -1.24 12.25
CA THR A 287 -31.29 -1.55 11.27
C THR A 287 -30.06 -2.06 12.02
N PRO A 288 -29.45 -3.18 11.60
CA PRO A 288 -28.23 -3.69 12.23
C PRO A 288 -27.11 -2.65 12.20
N THR A 289 -26.37 -2.56 13.30
CA THR A 289 -25.26 -1.60 13.46
C THR A 289 -23.98 -2.33 13.83
N TRP A 290 -22.86 -1.91 13.25
CA TRP A 290 -21.54 -2.43 13.57
C TRP A 290 -21.08 -2.01 14.96
N VAL A 291 -20.38 -2.92 15.64
CA VAL A 291 -19.66 -2.67 16.92
C VAL A 291 -18.22 -3.15 16.75
N SER A 292 -17.30 -2.47 17.41
CA SER A 292 -15.86 -2.72 17.27
C SER A 292 -15.25 -3.60 18.36
N SER A 293 -15.96 -3.77 19.50
CA SER A 293 -15.46 -4.57 20.63
C SER A 293 -16.61 -5.22 21.41
N PRO A 294 -16.83 -6.51 21.25
CA PRO A 294 -16.26 -7.40 20.23
C PRO A 294 -16.67 -7.00 18.81
N VAL A 295 -15.89 -7.38 17.81
CA VAL A 295 -16.22 -7.10 16.40
C VAL A 295 -17.47 -7.86 16.02
N GLY A 296 -18.47 -7.16 15.50
CA GLY A 296 -19.75 -7.78 15.13
C GLY A 296 -20.83 -6.79 14.73
N MET A 297 -22.03 -7.29 14.54
CA MET A 297 -23.24 -6.50 14.30
C MET A 297 -24.28 -6.79 15.33
N ILE A 298 -25.02 -5.76 15.73
CA ILE A 298 -26.13 -5.86 16.67
C ILE A 298 -27.43 -5.33 16.05
N CYS A 299 -28.55 -5.92 16.43
CA CYS A 299 -29.88 -5.40 16.15
C CYS A 299 -30.80 -5.62 17.35
N GLU A 300 -31.88 -4.87 17.40
CA GLU A 300 -32.93 -4.98 18.39
C GLU A 300 -34.25 -5.19 17.68
N ALA A 301 -35.06 -6.12 18.19
CA ALA A 301 -36.39 -6.39 17.69
C ALA A 301 -37.40 -6.34 18.82
N THR A 302 -38.54 -5.74 18.54
CA THR A 302 -39.67 -5.68 19.48
C THR A 302 -40.79 -6.59 18.97
N PHE A 303 -41.27 -7.46 19.85
CA PHE A 303 -42.28 -8.45 19.55
C PHE A 303 -43.54 -8.20 20.41
N ARG A 304 -44.70 -8.51 19.83
CA ARG A 304 -45.93 -8.73 20.56
C ARG A 304 -46.09 -10.22 20.76
N VAL A 305 -46.17 -10.67 22.00
CA VAL A 305 -46.37 -12.07 22.40
C VAL A 305 -47.75 -12.24 22.95
N ASN A 306 -48.58 -12.97 22.22
CA ASN A 306 -49.93 -13.28 22.65
C ASN A 306 -49.94 -14.53 23.53
N MET A 307 -50.63 -14.49 24.67
CA MET A 307 -50.62 -15.52 25.69
C MET A 307 -52.01 -16.11 25.94
N VAL A 308 -52.03 -17.38 26.25
CA VAL A 308 -53.26 -18.09 26.68
C VAL A 308 -53.02 -18.75 28.03
N GLY A 309 -54.05 -18.87 28.81
CA GLY A 309 -54.01 -19.62 30.07
C GLY A 309 -53.62 -21.07 29.85
N ALA A 310 -52.71 -21.62 30.63
CA ALA A 310 -52.17 -22.96 30.47
C ALA A 310 -53.20 -24.07 30.60
N TRP A 311 -54.31 -23.82 31.34
CA TRP A 311 -55.31 -24.82 31.68
C TRP A 311 -56.54 -24.78 30.78
N PHE A 312 -56.98 -23.62 30.30
CA PHE A 312 -58.24 -23.46 29.58
C PHE A 312 -58.15 -22.86 28.19
N GLY A 313 -56.92 -22.50 27.73
CA GLY A 313 -56.70 -21.93 26.39
C GLY A 313 -57.38 -20.58 26.14
N ILE A 314 -57.84 -19.89 27.19
CA ILE A 314 -58.49 -18.58 27.09
C ILE A 314 -57.40 -17.50 26.89
N ASP A 315 -57.60 -16.58 25.96
CA ASP A 315 -56.73 -15.45 25.77
C ASP A 315 -56.64 -14.60 27.06
N ARG A 316 -55.45 -14.39 27.56
CA ARG A 316 -55.19 -13.74 28.87
C ARG A 316 -54.46 -12.42 28.75
N GLY A 317 -53.97 -12.10 27.61
CA GLY A 317 -53.30 -10.83 27.38
C GLY A 317 -52.13 -10.90 26.43
N THR A 318 -51.47 -9.79 26.30
CA THR A 318 -50.28 -9.65 25.45
C THR A 318 -49.12 -9.01 26.20
N ALA A 319 -47.93 -9.46 25.91
CA ALA A 319 -46.70 -8.79 26.34
C ALA A 319 -45.98 -8.17 25.13
N LYS A 320 -45.39 -6.98 25.36
CA LYS A 320 -44.50 -6.36 24.38
C LYS A 320 -43.08 -6.51 24.88
N VAL A 321 -42.27 -7.26 24.16
CA VAL A 321 -40.91 -7.63 24.58
C VAL A 321 -39.92 -7.12 23.56
N SER A 322 -38.90 -6.41 24.02
CA SER A 322 -37.73 -5.99 23.21
C SER A 322 -36.56 -6.93 23.51
N VAL A 323 -35.96 -7.45 22.44
CA VAL A 323 -34.77 -8.32 22.51
C VAL A 323 -33.67 -7.74 21.66
N LYS A 324 -32.53 -7.53 22.26
CA LYS A 324 -31.30 -7.07 21.61
C LYS A 324 -30.34 -8.23 21.49
N GLY A 325 -29.86 -8.48 20.28
CA GLY A 325 -28.90 -9.52 20.02
C GLY A 325 -27.94 -9.15 18.92
N GLY A 326 -26.98 -10.01 18.67
CA GLY A 326 -25.97 -9.74 17.64
C GLY A 326 -25.21 -10.98 17.21
N VAL A 327 -24.43 -10.80 16.17
CA VAL A 327 -23.49 -11.77 15.62
C VAL A 327 -22.10 -11.22 15.81
N PHE A 328 -21.22 -11.99 16.43
CA PHE A 328 -19.90 -11.53 16.83
C PHE A 328 -18.82 -12.52 16.39
N GLN A 329 -17.67 -11.98 16.01
CA GLN A 329 -16.45 -12.77 15.85
C GLN A 329 -16.02 -13.31 17.22
N THR A 330 -15.68 -14.61 17.30
CA THR A 330 -15.30 -15.30 18.53
C THR A 330 -13.81 -15.60 18.64
N ASP A 331 -13.11 -15.67 17.49
CA ASP A 331 -11.68 -15.97 17.43
C ASP A 331 -11.00 -15.23 16.29
N SER A 332 -9.67 -15.31 16.24
CA SER A 332 -8.86 -14.68 15.18
C SER A 332 -9.01 -15.35 13.81
N MET A 333 -9.49 -16.60 13.78
CA MET A 333 -9.71 -17.36 12.54
C MET A 333 -11.03 -17.00 11.87
N GLY A 334 -11.90 -16.24 12.56
CA GLY A 334 -13.13 -15.70 12.02
C GLY A 334 -14.39 -16.49 12.35
N SER A 335 -14.34 -17.41 13.33
CA SER A 335 -15.55 -18.05 13.84
C SER A 335 -16.52 -16.99 14.35
N ILE A 336 -17.83 -17.18 14.08
CA ILE A 336 -18.87 -16.25 14.49
C ILE A 336 -19.89 -16.96 15.38
N ALA A 337 -20.48 -16.22 16.32
CA ALA A 337 -21.54 -16.72 17.19
C ALA A 337 -22.65 -15.67 17.41
N TYR A 338 -23.87 -16.20 17.55
CA TYR A 338 -25.02 -15.40 18.00
C TYR A 338 -24.94 -15.19 19.50
N ARG A 339 -25.27 -13.98 19.96
CA ARG A 339 -25.42 -13.67 21.39
C ARG A 339 -26.65 -12.79 21.62
N ILE A 340 -27.44 -13.16 22.60
CA ILE A 340 -28.45 -12.27 23.14
C ILE A 340 -27.74 -11.36 24.15
N LEU A 341 -27.89 -10.06 23.98
CA LEU A 341 -27.20 -9.05 24.76
C LEU A 341 -28.09 -8.50 25.88
N ASP A 342 -29.36 -8.27 25.55
CA ASP A 342 -30.32 -7.69 26.47
C ASP A 342 -31.74 -8.05 26.05
N HIS A 343 -32.67 -7.99 27.00
CA HIS A 343 -34.09 -8.16 26.77
C HIS A 343 -34.86 -7.38 27.83
N SER A 344 -36.01 -6.83 27.45
CA SER A 344 -36.92 -6.13 28.36
C SER A 344 -38.37 -6.39 27.99
N GLU A 345 -39.19 -6.57 29.00
CA GLU A 345 -40.64 -6.51 28.85
C GLU A 345 -41.05 -5.05 28.97
N LEU A 346 -41.62 -4.49 27.90
CA LEU A 346 -41.94 -3.05 27.83
C LEU A 346 -43.33 -2.74 28.32
N GLU A 347 -44.31 -3.63 28.01
CA GLU A 347 -45.71 -3.44 28.35
C GLU A 347 -46.39 -4.81 28.43
N THR A 348 -47.27 -4.95 29.40
CA THR A 348 -48.21 -6.05 29.47
C THR A 348 -49.64 -5.50 29.49
N THR A 349 -50.53 -6.14 28.74
CA THR A 349 -51.95 -5.78 28.68
C THR A 349 -52.81 -7.01 28.89
N GLY A 350 -53.87 -6.92 29.67
CA GLY A 350 -54.77 -8.01 30.05
C GLY A 350 -54.63 -8.39 31.52
N ASP A 351 -55.40 -9.43 31.95
CA ASP A 351 -55.37 -9.97 33.29
C ASP A 351 -54.19 -10.93 33.50
N LEU A 352 -52.95 -10.38 33.51
CA LEU A 352 -51.69 -11.12 33.70
C LEU A 352 -51.27 -11.23 35.14
#